data_1b75728311ae22252e167e5f7d8ccdad
#
_entry.id   1b75728311ae22252e167e5f7d8ccdad
#
_cell.length_a   1.000
_cell.length_b   1.000
_cell.length_c   1.000
_cell.angle_alpha   90.00
_cell.angle_beta   90.00
_cell.angle_gamma   90.00
#
_symmetry.space_group_name_H-M   'P 1'
#
loop_
_entity.id
_entity.type
_entity.pdbx_description
1 polymer ?
#
loop_
_entity_poly.entity_id
_entity_poly.type
_entity_poly.pdbx_seq_one_letter_code
_entity_poly.pdbx_strand_id
1 'polypeptide(L)' 'MTRTGKKALPFVPTEIHVSTVRDERGALGILSILTTEGLLDIALDQQTADAIVDAINTIRSKLDSDGSGI' A
#
# COMPACT_ATOMS: atom_id res chain seq x y z
N MET A 1 13.41 -9.23 21.06
CA MET A 1 12.94 -9.34 20.72
C MET A 1 12.27 -9.49 20.11
N THR A 2 12.24 -9.63 19.72
CA THR A 2 11.67 -9.62 19.15
C THR A 2 10.74 -9.91 18.82
N ARG A 3 10.38 -9.93 18.38
CA ARG A 3 9.53 -10.05 17.99
C ARG A 3 8.97 -10.76 17.60
N THR A 4 8.81 -10.99 17.51
CA THR A 4 8.23 -11.61 17.10
C THR A 4 7.43 -11.93 16.63
N GLY A 5 7.61 -11.69 16.65
CA GLY A 5 6.85 -11.91 15.97
C GLY A 5 5.89 -12.56 15.22
N LYS A 6 4.91 -12.19 15.48
CA LYS A 6 3.77 -12.68 14.80
C LYS A 6 3.47 -11.82 13.59
N LYS A 7 3.47 -12.42 12.44
CA LYS A 7 3.15 -11.72 11.22
C LYS A 7 1.71 -11.93 10.86
N ALA A 8 1.05 -10.89 10.41
CA ALA A 8 -0.28 -11.02 9.85
C ALA A 8 -0.19 -11.77 8.52
N LEU A 9 -1.19 -12.55 8.21
CA LEU A 9 -1.26 -13.22 6.93
C LEU A 9 -1.55 -12.21 5.83
N PRO A 10 -1.05 -12.45 4.62
CA PRO A 10 -1.39 -11.56 3.50
C PRO A 10 -2.89 -11.55 3.25
N PHE A 11 -3.38 -10.43 2.75
CA PHE A 11 -4.80 -10.28 2.46
C PHE A 11 -4.95 -9.50 1.16
N VAL A 12 -6.09 -9.67 0.52
CA VAL A 12 -6.45 -8.89 -0.65
C VAL A 12 -7.45 -7.84 -0.21
N PRO A 13 -7.15 -6.56 -0.39
CA PRO A 13 -8.07 -5.50 0.04
C PRO A 13 -9.38 -5.57 -0.73
N THR A 14 -10.46 -5.22 -0.06
CA THR A 14 -11.76 -5.14 -0.71
C THR A 14 -11.97 -3.81 -1.39
N GLU A 15 -11.36 -2.74 -0.85
CA GLU A 15 -11.45 -1.40 -1.42
C GLU A 15 -10.18 -0.65 -1.14
N ILE A 16 -9.84 0.25 -2.04
CA ILE A 16 -8.69 1.14 -1.86
C ILE A 16 -9.17 2.54 -2.19
N HIS A 17 -8.95 3.46 -1.28
CA HIS A 17 -9.34 4.86 -1.45
C HIS A 17 -8.14 5.74 -1.28
N VAL A 18 -8.18 6.91 -1.92
CA VAL A 18 -7.10 7.88 -1.83
C VAL A 18 -7.70 9.22 -1.47
N SER A 19 -7.07 9.92 -0.56
CA SER A 19 -7.45 11.27 -0.22
C SER A 19 -6.19 12.06 0.07
N THR A 20 -6.34 13.35 0.28
CA THR A 20 -5.20 14.19 0.62
C THR A 20 -5.56 15.07 1.80
N VAL A 21 -4.56 15.37 2.60
CA VAL A 21 -4.68 16.32 3.70
C VAL A 21 -3.55 17.32 3.56
N ARG A 22 -3.78 18.52 4.06
CA ARG A 22 -2.79 19.58 4.03
C ARG A 22 -2.51 20.03 5.44
N ASP A 23 -1.26 20.29 5.70
CA ASP A 23 -0.88 20.92 6.96
C ASP A 23 0.17 21.97 6.64
N GLU A 24 0.81 22.49 7.68
CA GLU A 24 1.78 23.57 7.54
C GLU A 24 3.00 23.16 6.73
N ARG A 25 3.29 21.89 6.70
CA ARG A 25 4.47 21.40 5.99
C ARG A 25 4.18 21.10 4.54
N GLY A 26 2.92 21.03 4.16
CA GLY A 26 2.55 20.70 2.81
C GLY A 26 1.42 19.69 2.78
N ALA A 27 1.35 18.94 1.71
CA ALA A 27 0.27 17.97 1.51
C ALA A 27 0.79 16.56 1.71
N LEU A 28 -0.07 15.71 2.27
CA LEU A 28 0.17 14.29 2.36
C LEU A 28 -0.95 13.56 1.66
N GLY A 29 -0.61 12.48 0.99
CA GLY A 29 -1.61 11.59 0.45
C GLY A 29 -1.97 10.54 1.47
N ILE A 30 -3.23 10.19 1.55
CA ILE A 30 -3.67 9.14 2.45
C ILE A 30 -4.15 7.98 1.58
N LEU A 31 -3.51 6.85 1.73
CA LEU A 31 -3.90 5.62 1.06
C LEU A 31 -4.67 4.78 2.08
N SER A 32 -5.95 4.59 1.83
CA SER A 32 -6.82 3.85 2.74
C SER A 32 -7.12 2.49 2.15
N ILE A 33 -6.79 1.46 2.88
CA ILE A 33 -6.94 0.09 2.43
C ILE A 33 -7.95 -0.61 3.34
N LEU A 34 -9.07 -1.01 2.78
CA LEU A 34 -10.10 -1.68 3.57
C LEU A 34 -9.87 -3.18 3.50
N THR A 35 -9.78 -3.78 4.67
CA THR A 35 -9.56 -5.22 4.80
C THR A 35 -10.70 -5.82 5.61
N THR A 36 -10.75 -7.14 5.66
CA THR A 36 -11.73 -7.81 6.51
C THR A 36 -11.47 -7.57 7.98
N GLU A 37 -10.25 -7.13 8.31
CA GLU A 37 -9.87 -6.86 9.71
C GLU A 37 -10.06 -5.41 10.10
N GLY A 38 -10.36 -4.55 9.14
CA GLY A 38 -10.55 -3.14 9.42
C GLY A 38 -9.89 -2.28 8.37
N LEU A 39 -9.84 -0.99 8.66
CA LEU A 39 -9.32 0.00 7.74
C LEU A 39 -7.88 0.36 8.11
N LEU A 40 -7.01 0.35 7.13
CA LEU A 40 -5.62 0.73 7.31
C LEU A 40 -5.37 2.01 6.52
N ASP A 41 -4.95 3.07 7.19
CA ASP A 41 -4.63 4.35 6.54
C ASP A 41 -3.12 4.56 6.57
N ILE A 42 -2.57 4.89 5.43
CA ILE A 42 -1.15 5.13 5.29
C ILE A 42 -0.96 6.54 4.76
N ALA A 43 -0.19 7.35 5.47
CA ALA A 43 0.12 8.70 5.03
C ALA A 43 1.42 8.69 4.25
N LEU A 44 1.41 9.31 3.08
CA LEU A 44 2.54 9.27 2.16
C LEU A 44 2.91 10.68 1.74
N ASP A 45 4.20 11.00 1.81
CA ASP A 45 4.71 12.19 1.14
C ASP A 45 5.11 11.82 -0.29
N GLN A 46 5.62 12.80 -1.02
CA GLN A 46 5.95 12.57 -2.43
C GLN A 46 6.97 11.44 -2.60
N GLN A 47 7.99 11.44 -1.77
CA GLN A 47 9.06 10.47 -1.88
C GLN A 47 8.58 9.06 -1.59
N THR A 48 7.79 8.91 -0.55
CA THR A 48 7.26 7.60 -0.18
C THR A 48 6.26 7.11 -1.23
N ALA A 49 5.45 8.04 -1.75
CA ALA A 49 4.50 7.70 -2.79
C ALA A 49 5.23 7.19 -4.04
N ASP A 50 6.33 7.85 -4.42
CA ASP A 50 7.11 7.40 -5.57
C ASP A 50 7.67 6.01 -5.35
N ALA A 51 8.15 5.73 -4.13
CA ALA A 51 8.68 4.41 -3.82
C ALA A 51 7.60 3.35 -3.92
N ILE A 52 6.40 3.67 -3.49
CA ILE A 52 5.29 2.72 -3.58
C ILE A 52 4.89 2.48 -5.02
N VAL A 53 4.87 3.52 -5.84
CA VAL A 53 4.58 3.35 -7.27
C VAL A 53 5.57 2.39 -7.90
N ASP A 54 6.87 2.57 -7.61
CA ASP A 54 7.88 1.67 -8.14
C ASP A 54 7.67 0.23 -7.69
N ALA A 55 7.36 0.06 -6.42
CA ALA A 55 7.11 -1.28 -5.88
C ALA A 55 5.91 -1.93 -6.53
N ILE A 56 4.83 -1.17 -6.70
CA ILE A 56 3.61 -1.68 -7.32
C ILE A 56 3.87 -2.04 -8.78
N ASN A 57 4.63 -1.21 -9.48
CA ASN A 57 4.95 -1.52 -10.87
C ASN A 57 5.76 -2.80 -10.99
N THR A 58 6.66 -3.04 -10.04
CA THR A 58 7.42 -4.28 -10.02
C THR A 58 6.49 -5.48 -9.81
N ILE A 59 5.54 -5.34 -8.90
CA ILE A 59 4.57 -6.40 -8.66
C ILE A 59 3.74 -6.66 -9.91
N ARG A 60 3.26 -5.61 -10.55
CA ARG A 60 2.46 -5.75 -11.76
C ARG A 60 3.22 -6.47 -12.85
N SER A 61 4.48 -6.13 -13.02
CA SER A 61 5.33 -6.80 -13.99
C SER A 61 5.43 -8.30 -13.71
N LYS A 62 5.63 -8.64 -12.45
CA LYS A 62 5.75 -10.04 -12.09
C LYS A 62 4.44 -10.79 -12.28
N LEU A 63 3.33 -10.15 -11.96
CA LEU A 63 2.03 -10.77 -12.14
C LEU A 63 1.73 -10.98 -13.61
N ASP A 64 2.09 -10.03 -14.45
CA ASP A 64 1.90 -10.19 -15.89
C ASP A 64 2.68 -11.37 -16.44
N SER A 65 3.94 -11.50 -16.01
CA SER A 65 4.77 -12.61 -16.45
C SER A 65 4.21 -13.94 -16.01
N ASP A 66 3.85 -14.03 -14.74
CA ASP A 66 3.32 -15.28 -14.21
C ASP A 66 1.94 -15.57 -14.76
N GLY A 67 1.11 -14.53 -14.85
CA GLY A 67 -0.26 -14.70 -15.29
C GLY A 67 -0.37 -15.06 -16.75
N SER A 68 0.52 -14.51 -17.57
CA SER A 68 0.44 -14.78 -19.01
C SER A 68 0.89 -16.20 -19.33
N GLY A 69 1.55 -16.85 -18.41
CA GLY A 69 1.95 -18.21 -18.62
C GLY A 69 0.87 -19.24 -18.38
N ILE A 70 -0.25 -18.79 -17.93
CA ILE A 70 -1.35 -19.69 -17.59
C ILE A 70 -2.18 -20.08 -18.78
#